data_0973559e5248c5f06247deb5f67a8333
#
_entry.id   0973559e5248c5f06247deb5f67a8333
#
_cell.length_a   1.000
_cell.length_b   1.000
_cell.length_c   1.000
_cell.angle_alpha   90.00
_cell.angle_beta   90.00
_cell.angle_gamma   90.00
#
_symmetry.space_group_name_H-M   'P 1'
#
loop_
_entity.id
_entity.type
_entity.pdbx_description
1 polymer ?
#
loop_
_entity_poly.entity_id
_entity_poly.type
_entity_poly.pdbx_seq_one_letter_code
_entity_poly.pdbx_strand_id
1 'polypeptide(L)'
;MSPGYLEEPDVLTSADGEHQMLCAYAIGNFLSNQRAEYMQAEMPTGETEDSYMLTLTLSSDEKGKVTLTDTAFTPMWTYRYETDAGAAFAVLPVNDTSTLEETTGLSGIKEEADESAARTQAIIGAGVEKVKAALPLKSAI
;
A
#
# COMPACT_ATOMS: atom_id res chain seq x y z
N MET A 1 -5.65 3.04 19.03
CA MET A 1 -5.44 2.92 17.58
C MET A 1 -4.00 2.49 17.39
N SER A 2 -3.77 1.36 16.76
CA SER A 2 -2.42 0.98 16.35
C SER A 2 -1.84 2.08 15.49
N PRO A 3 -0.55 2.44 15.63
CA PRO A 3 0.12 3.26 14.63
C PRO A 3 -0.08 2.60 13.27
N GLY A 4 -0.28 3.41 12.24
CA GLY A 4 -0.56 2.91 10.89
C GLY A 4 0.65 2.24 10.28
N TYR A 5 0.86 0.96 10.57
CA TYR A 5 1.84 0.16 9.87
C TYR A 5 1.18 -0.77 8.87
N LEU A 6 2.01 -1.23 7.95
CA LEU A 6 1.63 -2.16 6.91
C LEU A 6 1.50 -3.58 7.46
N GLU A 7 0.51 -4.29 6.95
CA GLU A 7 0.45 -5.76 7.06
C GLU A 7 0.31 -6.36 5.66
N GLU A 8 0.83 -7.57 5.49
CA GLU A 8 0.71 -8.27 4.22
C GLU A 8 -0.76 -8.59 3.91
N PRO A 9 -1.19 -8.45 2.65
CA PRO A 9 -2.52 -8.88 2.23
C PRO A 9 -2.61 -10.41 2.22
N ASP A 10 -3.83 -10.94 2.38
CA ASP A 10 -4.08 -12.37 2.39
C ASP A 10 -5.33 -12.73 1.57
N VAL A 11 -5.48 -14.00 1.28
CA VAL A 11 -6.70 -14.58 0.72
C VAL A 11 -7.28 -15.57 1.74
N LEU A 12 -8.45 -15.24 2.24
CA LEU A 12 -9.20 -16.10 3.13
C LEU A 12 -10.12 -17.01 2.32
N THR A 13 -10.17 -18.27 2.69
CA THR A 13 -11.07 -19.26 2.07
C THR A 13 -12.05 -19.77 3.13
N SER A 14 -13.33 -19.84 2.79
CA SER A 14 -14.36 -20.41 3.65
C SER A 14 -14.10 -21.89 3.97
N ALA A 15 -14.65 -22.37 5.07
CA ALA A 15 -14.41 -23.73 5.55
C ALA A 15 -14.86 -24.82 4.54
N ASP A 16 -15.85 -24.53 3.71
CA ASP A 16 -16.32 -25.40 2.62
C ASP A 16 -15.49 -25.30 1.34
N GLY A 17 -14.55 -24.31 1.26
CA GLY A 17 -13.72 -24.06 0.08
C GLY A 17 -14.44 -23.39 -1.09
N GLU A 18 -15.70 -23.02 -0.94
CA GLU A 18 -16.52 -22.48 -2.02
C GLU A 18 -16.32 -20.98 -2.24
N HIS A 19 -15.86 -20.27 -1.21
CA HIS A 19 -15.74 -18.81 -1.22
C HIS A 19 -14.33 -18.37 -0.88
N GLN A 20 -13.86 -17.32 -1.58
CA GLN A 20 -12.59 -16.69 -1.31
C GLN A 20 -12.76 -15.17 -1.19
N MET A 21 -11.99 -14.56 -0.29
CA MET A 21 -12.02 -13.14 -0.03
C MET A 21 -10.59 -12.60 0.07
N LEU A 22 -10.30 -11.51 -0.64
CA LEU A 22 -9.10 -10.72 -0.42
C LEU A 22 -9.23 -9.98 0.92
N CYS A 23 -8.21 -10.08 1.75
CA CYS A 23 -8.11 -9.36 3.00
C CYS A 23 -6.88 -8.44 3.00
N ALA A 24 -7.10 -7.15 3.21
CA ALA A 24 -6.07 -6.14 3.45
C ALA A 24 -6.23 -5.64 4.89
N TYR A 25 -5.47 -6.21 5.83
CA TYR A 25 -5.62 -5.95 7.27
C TYR A 25 -5.20 -4.54 7.66
N ALA A 26 -4.07 -4.08 7.12
CA ALA A 26 -3.57 -2.73 7.33
C ALA A 26 -2.81 -2.24 6.08
N ILE A 27 -3.27 -1.12 5.54
CA ILE A 27 -2.72 -0.53 4.31
C ILE A 27 -1.72 0.60 4.58
N GLY A 28 -1.37 0.82 5.86
CA GLY A 28 -0.38 1.81 6.28
C GLY A 28 -0.92 3.22 6.45
N ASN A 29 -0.01 4.18 6.45
CA ASN A 29 -0.30 5.59 6.71
C ASN A 29 -0.62 6.36 5.43
N PHE A 30 -1.83 6.90 5.35
CA PHE A 30 -2.24 7.73 4.21
C PHE A 30 -2.42 9.22 4.57
N LEU A 31 -2.78 9.54 5.82
CA LEU A 31 -3.15 10.92 6.22
C LEU A 31 -2.57 11.36 7.56
N SER A 32 -1.89 10.50 8.30
CA SER A 32 -1.41 10.87 9.62
C SER A 32 0.03 11.42 9.58
N ASN A 33 0.33 12.33 10.50
CA ASN A 33 1.69 12.85 10.69
C ASN A 33 2.53 11.92 11.59
N GLN A 34 2.41 10.61 11.43
CA GLN A 34 3.27 9.65 12.09
C GLN A 34 4.57 9.53 11.30
N ARG A 35 5.69 9.79 11.95
CA ARG A 35 7.00 9.88 11.32
C ARG A 35 8.05 9.17 12.15
N ALA A 36 9.12 8.73 11.51
CA ALA A 36 10.27 8.14 12.17
C ALA A 36 10.79 9.01 13.33
N GLU A 37 10.81 10.34 13.15
CA GLU A 37 11.25 11.30 14.16
C GLU A 37 10.44 11.22 15.48
N TYR A 38 9.16 10.90 15.39
CA TYR A 38 8.25 10.81 16.55
C TYR A 38 8.09 9.39 17.08
N MET A 39 8.49 8.40 16.29
CA MET A 39 8.32 6.98 16.59
C MET A 39 9.65 6.24 16.77
N GLN A 40 10.72 6.98 17.06
CA GLN A 40 12.09 6.44 17.14
C GLN A 40 12.27 5.24 18.07
N ALA A 41 11.45 5.15 19.12
CA ALA A 41 11.52 4.05 20.07
C ALA A 41 10.89 2.75 19.55
N GLU A 42 9.86 2.85 18.71
CA GLU A 42 9.06 1.73 18.22
C GLU A 42 9.36 1.40 16.74
N MET A 43 9.52 2.44 15.92
CA MET A 43 9.67 2.32 14.45
C MET A 43 10.66 3.36 13.91
N PRO A 44 11.98 3.16 14.12
CA PRO A 44 13.00 4.17 13.78
C PRO A 44 13.30 4.26 12.27
N THR A 45 12.83 3.33 11.47
CA THR A 45 13.21 3.19 10.05
C THR A 45 12.19 3.74 9.06
N GLY A 46 11.15 4.44 9.54
CA GLY A 46 10.20 5.16 8.68
C GLY A 46 8.96 4.35 8.26
N GLU A 47 8.72 3.18 8.83
CA GLU A 47 7.56 2.32 8.53
C GLU A 47 6.22 3.02 8.72
N THR A 48 6.19 4.03 9.57
CA THR A 48 4.99 4.83 9.83
C THR A 48 4.66 5.85 8.71
N GLU A 49 5.53 5.99 7.74
CA GLU A 49 5.35 6.85 6.55
C GLU A 49 4.91 6.05 5.33
N ASP A 50 5.01 4.73 5.40
CA ASP A 50 4.76 3.81 4.31
C ASP A 50 3.29 3.37 4.24
N SER A 51 2.82 3.16 3.02
CA SER A 51 1.48 2.63 2.75
C SER A 51 1.44 1.94 1.37
N TYR A 52 0.29 1.38 1.01
CA TYR A 52 0.03 1.00 -0.36
C TYR A 52 -1.39 1.37 -0.80
N MET A 53 -1.53 1.67 -2.06
CA MET A 53 -2.82 1.80 -2.73
C MET A 53 -3.19 0.44 -3.35
N LEU A 54 -4.38 -0.05 -3.01
CA LEU A 54 -4.94 -1.27 -3.57
C LEU A 54 -5.92 -0.91 -4.69
N THR A 55 -5.63 -1.37 -5.90
CA THR A 55 -6.54 -1.27 -7.06
C THR A 55 -7.14 -2.63 -7.34
N LEU A 56 -8.46 -2.68 -7.47
CA LEU A 56 -9.23 -3.90 -7.74
C LEU A 56 -9.83 -3.83 -9.15
N THR A 57 -9.67 -4.92 -9.92
CA THR A 57 -10.36 -5.08 -11.20
C THR A 57 -11.48 -6.11 -11.03
N LEU A 58 -12.69 -5.66 -11.24
CA LEU A 58 -13.90 -6.49 -11.10
C LEU A 58 -14.52 -6.74 -12.48
N SER A 59 -14.97 -7.97 -12.71
CA SER A 59 -15.75 -8.35 -13.89
C SER A 59 -17.13 -8.84 -13.46
N SER A 60 -18.15 -8.55 -14.26
CA SER A 60 -19.51 -9.05 -14.06
C SER A 60 -19.92 -9.93 -15.25
N ASP A 61 -20.56 -11.06 -14.96
CA ASP A 61 -21.16 -11.91 -15.98
C ASP A 61 -22.60 -11.45 -16.35
N GLU A 62 -23.20 -12.11 -17.34
CA GLU A 62 -24.56 -11.81 -17.81
C GLU A 62 -25.63 -12.01 -16.73
N LYS A 63 -25.35 -12.76 -15.67
CA LYS A 63 -26.23 -13.00 -14.53
C LYS A 63 -25.99 -12.01 -13.39
N GLY A 64 -25.07 -11.06 -13.56
CA GLY A 64 -24.73 -10.05 -12.56
C GLY A 64 -23.77 -10.57 -11.46
N LYS A 65 -23.20 -11.77 -11.62
CA LYS A 65 -22.19 -12.27 -10.68
C LYS A 65 -20.88 -11.51 -10.87
N VAL A 66 -20.38 -10.91 -9.80
CA VAL A 66 -19.12 -10.14 -9.78
C VAL A 66 -17.96 -11.06 -9.37
N THR A 67 -16.83 -10.91 -10.05
CA THR A 67 -15.59 -11.65 -9.78
C THR A 67 -14.42 -10.67 -9.70
N LEU A 68 -13.56 -10.83 -8.71
CA LEU A 68 -12.29 -10.12 -8.63
C LEU A 68 -11.30 -10.82 -9.58
N THR A 69 -10.95 -10.15 -10.66
CA THR A 69 -10.13 -10.73 -11.74
C THR A 69 -8.68 -10.30 -11.70
N ASP A 70 -8.39 -9.11 -11.14
CA ASP A 70 -7.02 -8.62 -11.01
C ASP A 70 -6.89 -7.66 -9.83
N THR A 71 -5.66 -7.52 -9.33
CA THR A 71 -5.29 -6.57 -8.27
C THR A 71 -3.94 -5.94 -8.56
N ALA A 72 -3.80 -4.65 -8.22
CA ALA A 72 -2.51 -3.98 -8.19
C ALA A 72 -2.26 -3.36 -6.80
N PHE A 73 -1.04 -3.50 -6.33
CA PHE A 73 -0.57 -2.94 -5.05
C PHE A 73 0.54 -1.93 -5.39
N THR A 74 0.23 -0.66 -5.23
CA THR A 74 1.16 0.43 -5.51
C THR A 74 1.72 0.95 -4.19
N PRO A 75 3.03 0.80 -3.91
CA PRO A 75 3.66 1.39 -2.75
C PRO A 75 3.49 2.91 -2.76
N MET A 76 3.14 3.46 -1.61
CA MET A 76 2.93 4.89 -1.40
C MET A 76 3.75 5.36 -0.21
N TRP A 77 4.31 6.55 -0.31
CA TRP A 77 5.09 7.19 0.75
C TRP A 77 4.48 8.53 1.12
N THR A 78 4.26 8.76 2.41
CA THR A 78 3.76 10.03 2.95
C THR A 78 4.93 10.93 3.29
N TYR A 79 5.29 11.81 2.35
CA TYR A 79 6.38 12.77 2.49
C TYR A 79 5.90 14.08 3.10
N ARG A 80 6.63 14.58 4.10
CA ARG A 80 6.42 15.90 4.69
C ARG A 80 7.51 16.86 4.22
N TYR A 81 7.12 18.05 3.80
CA TYR A 81 8.03 19.12 3.42
C TYR A 81 7.57 20.48 3.94
N GLU A 82 8.48 21.45 3.99
CA GLU A 82 8.17 22.79 4.44
C GLU A 82 7.88 23.71 3.24
N THR A 83 6.90 24.60 3.43
CA THR A 83 6.53 25.65 2.51
C THR A 83 6.48 27.00 3.26
N ASP A 84 6.37 28.11 2.53
CA ASP A 84 6.20 29.44 3.14
C ASP A 84 4.93 29.53 4.03
N ALA A 85 3.95 28.67 3.79
CA ALA A 85 2.72 28.58 4.58
C ALA A 85 2.80 27.57 5.75
N GLY A 86 3.93 26.90 5.93
CA GLY A 86 4.18 25.86 6.93
C GLY A 86 4.31 24.46 6.35
N ALA A 87 4.17 23.45 7.20
CA ALA A 87 4.32 22.06 6.81
C ALA A 87 3.26 21.62 5.79
N ALA A 88 3.68 20.96 4.75
CA ALA A 88 2.83 20.33 3.74
C ALA A 88 3.14 18.83 3.65
N PHE A 89 2.19 18.07 3.13
CA PHE A 89 2.28 16.62 2.97
C PHE A 89 1.95 16.23 1.54
N ALA A 90 2.69 15.27 1.00
CA ALA A 90 2.41 14.64 -0.27
C ALA A 90 2.40 13.12 -0.08
N VAL A 91 1.38 12.45 -0.61
CA VAL A 91 1.34 10.99 -0.68
C VAL A 91 1.78 10.60 -2.08
N LEU A 92 2.96 10.02 -2.19
CA LEU A 92 3.68 9.80 -3.43
C LEU A 92 3.70 8.32 -3.81
N PRO A 93 3.35 7.92 -5.04
CA PRO A 93 3.60 6.58 -5.51
C PRO A 93 5.10 6.36 -5.69
N VAL A 94 5.64 5.29 -5.10
CA VAL A 94 7.08 5.00 -5.10
C VAL A 94 7.42 3.66 -5.79
N ASN A 95 6.52 3.14 -6.60
CA ASN A 95 6.76 1.96 -7.42
C ASN A 95 7.75 2.20 -8.59
N ASP A 96 7.88 3.46 -9.02
CA ASP A 96 8.89 3.95 -9.95
C ASP A 96 9.31 5.36 -9.54
N THR A 97 10.50 5.49 -8.99
CA THR A 97 11.04 6.75 -8.47
C THR A 97 11.91 7.50 -9.49
N SER A 98 12.09 6.95 -10.69
CA SER A 98 13.01 7.49 -11.70
C SER A 98 12.68 8.92 -12.15
N THR A 99 11.40 9.28 -12.18
CA THR A 99 10.90 10.60 -12.57
C THR A 99 10.21 11.34 -11.43
N LEU A 100 10.33 10.85 -10.21
CA LEU A 100 9.55 11.35 -9.06
C LEU A 100 9.84 12.83 -8.78
N GLU A 101 11.11 13.21 -8.74
CA GLU A 101 11.53 14.60 -8.48
C GLU A 101 11.11 15.56 -9.61
N GLU A 102 11.21 15.12 -10.86
CA GLU A 102 10.76 15.92 -12.02
C GLU A 102 9.24 16.14 -11.99
N THR A 103 8.48 15.07 -11.69
CA THR A 103 7.02 15.11 -11.70
C THR A 103 6.44 15.92 -10.55
N THR A 104 7.08 15.87 -9.38
CA THR A 104 6.59 16.54 -8.16
C THR A 104 7.18 17.93 -7.96
N GLY A 105 8.32 18.23 -8.56
CA GLY A 105 9.10 19.44 -8.30
C GLY A 105 9.82 19.43 -6.94
N LEU A 106 9.77 18.32 -6.21
CA LEU A 106 10.50 18.11 -4.96
C LEU A 106 11.89 17.58 -5.29
N SER A 107 12.92 18.06 -4.62
CA SER A 107 14.30 17.66 -4.90
C SER A 107 14.95 16.95 -3.70
N GLY A 108 15.86 16.00 -3.98
CA GLY A 108 16.61 15.28 -2.96
C GLY A 108 15.79 14.21 -2.22
N ILE A 109 14.63 13.80 -2.77
CA ILE A 109 13.72 12.86 -2.12
C ILE A 109 13.83 11.41 -2.64
N LYS A 110 14.59 11.21 -3.72
CA LYS A 110 14.64 9.92 -4.40
C LYS A 110 15.13 8.78 -3.52
N GLU A 111 16.19 9.02 -2.73
CA GLU A 111 16.77 7.98 -1.85
C GLU A 111 15.78 7.51 -0.79
N GLU A 112 15.10 8.44 -0.11
CA GLU A 112 14.07 8.12 0.89
C GLU A 112 12.85 7.42 0.27
N ALA A 113 12.47 7.82 -0.95
CA ALA A 113 11.40 7.18 -1.71
C ALA A 113 11.77 5.74 -2.11
N ASP A 114 13.01 5.48 -2.53
CA ASP A 114 13.51 4.14 -2.83
C ASP A 114 13.52 3.26 -1.57
N GLU A 115 13.92 3.80 -0.42
CA GLU A 115 13.88 3.10 0.86
C GLU A 115 12.45 2.76 1.28
N SER A 116 11.50 3.69 1.14
CA SER A 116 10.08 3.45 1.41
C SER A 116 9.53 2.34 0.52
N ALA A 117 9.83 2.36 -0.77
CA ALA A 117 9.44 1.32 -1.71
C ALA A 117 9.98 -0.06 -1.29
N ALA A 118 11.26 -0.13 -0.91
CA ALA A 118 11.91 -1.35 -0.46
C ALA A 118 11.30 -1.90 0.84
N ARG A 119 11.03 -1.03 1.84
CA ARG A 119 10.37 -1.43 3.09
C ARG A 119 8.97 -1.97 2.82
N THR A 120 8.17 -1.24 2.04
CA THR A 120 6.82 -1.67 1.66
C THR A 120 6.85 -3.04 0.98
N GLN A 121 7.71 -3.21 -0.02
CA GLN A 121 7.85 -4.50 -0.73
C GLN A 121 8.29 -5.64 0.19
N ALA A 122 9.17 -5.38 1.13
CA ALA A 122 9.62 -6.40 2.10
C ALA A 122 8.47 -6.88 3.00
N ILE A 123 7.54 -5.98 3.35
CA ILE A 123 6.41 -6.30 4.21
C ILE A 123 5.30 -7.02 3.44
N ILE A 124 4.88 -6.47 2.29
CA ILE A 124 3.68 -6.96 1.60
C ILE A 124 3.94 -7.98 0.49
N GLY A 125 5.20 -8.13 0.05
CA GLY A 125 5.54 -8.87 -1.17
C GLY A 125 5.05 -10.31 -1.20
N ALA A 126 5.20 -11.06 -0.11
CA ALA A 126 4.75 -12.44 -0.03
C ALA A 126 3.22 -12.55 -0.12
N GLY A 127 2.49 -11.67 0.58
CA GLY A 127 1.03 -11.60 0.52
C GLY A 127 0.53 -11.19 -0.87
N VAL A 128 1.20 -10.25 -1.53
CA VAL A 128 0.89 -9.85 -2.91
C VAL A 128 0.99 -11.03 -3.87
N GLU A 129 2.07 -11.82 -3.79
CA GLU A 129 2.24 -13.01 -4.64
C GLU A 129 1.18 -14.07 -4.35
N LYS A 130 0.81 -14.27 -3.08
CA LYS A 130 -0.27 -15.16 -2.67
C LYS A 130 -1.61 -14.74 -3.27
N VAL A 131 -1.95 -13.44 -3.20
CA VAL A 131 -3.18 -12.89 -3.78
C VAL A 131 -3.19 -13.09 -5.29
N LYS A 132 -2.12 -12.73 -5.98
CA LYS A 132 -2.01 -12.90 -7.45
C LYS A 132 -2.16 -14.36 -7.88
N ALA A 133 -1.55 -15.28 -7.15
CA ALA A 133 -1.67 -16.72 -7.44
C ALA A 133 -3.09 -17.27 -7.26
N ALA A 134 -3.90 -16.64 -6.40
CA ALA A 134 -5.28 -17.05 -6.13
C ALA A 134 -6.31 -16.49 -7.13
N LEU A 135 -5.94 -15.47 -7.92
CA LEU A 135 -6.84 -14.82 -8.88
C LEU A 135 -7.17 -15.74 -10.10
N PRO A 136 -8.39 -15.63 -10.64
CA PRO A 136 -9.53 -14.87 -10.14
C PRO A 136 -10.13 -15.51 -8.89
N LEU A 137 -10.53 -14.68 -7.91
CA LEU A 137 -11.10 -15.22 -6.66
C LEU A 137 -12.47 -15.84 -6.92
N LYS A 138 -12.69 -16.99 -6.32
CA LYS A 138 -14.01 -17.64 -6.26
C LYS A 138 -14.92 -16.78 -5.39
N SER A 139 -15.60 -15.84 -6.02
CA SER A 139 -16.41 -14.86 -5.32
C SER A 139 -17.68 -15.43 -4.76
N ALA A 140 -17.96 -14.97 -3.54
CA ALA A 140 -19.30 -14.88 -3.00
C ALA A 140 -19.67 -13.39 -2.92
N ILE A 141 -20.37 -12.90 -3.87
CA ILE A 141 -21.34 -11.82 -3.70
C ILE A 141 -22.56 -12.23 -4.51
#